data_5c16f9b8f088170340439b5db1b2301a
#
_entry.id   5c16f9b8f088170340439b5db1b2301a
#
_cell.length_a   1.000
_cell.length_b   1.000
_cell.length_c   1.000
_cell.angle_alpha   90.00
_cell.angle_beta   90.00
_cell.angle_gamma   90.00
#
_symmetry.space_group_name_H-M   'P 1'
#
loop_
_entity.id
_entity.type
_entity.pdbx_description
1 polymer ?
#
loop_
_entity_poly.entity_id
_entity_poly.type
_entity_poly.pdbx_seq_one_letter_code
_entity_poly.pdbx_strand_id
1 'polypeptide(L)'
;LPLSAITVSTVRTDYSGNASFACSDEDMNAIFAMTRNTLEALSLGGYIVDCPQIERLGYGGDGNASAVTAQTFFNLAPLYMNWMQAWSDCQREDGGMPHTAPNPYTAGGGPYWCGFIIPASWQTYVNYGDMRLMERYYPVMQKWLGYAESYQVDGLLKQWPNTEYRGWYLGDWVPPMGINPQDPQSID
;
A
#
# COMPACT_ATOMS: atom_id res chain seq x y z
N LEU A 1 8.06 -39.67 -13.79
CA LEU A 1 9.00 -38.66 -14.27
C LEU A 1 10.21 -38.62 -13.32
N PRO A 2 11.46 -38.59 -13.80
CA PRO A 2 12.63 -38.41 -12.95
C PRO A 2 12.63 -37.00 -12.36
N LEU A 3 13.17 -36.83 -11.15
CA LEU A 3 13.28 -35.51 -10.48
C LEU A 3 14.04 -34.48 -11.32
N SER A 4 14.98 -34.95 -12.18
CA SER A 4 15.70 -34.10 -13.13
C SER A 4 14.84 -33.47 -14.23
N ALA A 5 13.59 -33.95 -14.40
CA ALA A 5 12.64 -33.36 -15.35
C ALA A 5 11.78 -32.24 -14.73
N ILE A 6 11.98 -31.94 -13.43
CA ILE A 6 11.25 -30.89 -12.72
C ILE A 6 12.15 -29.65 -12.67
N THR A 7 11.66 -28.56 -13.25
CA THR A 7 12.30 -27.24 -13.15
C THR A 7 11.45 -26.34 -12.29
N VAL A 8 12.06 -25.69 -11.31
CA VAL A 8 11.43 -24.65 -10.48
C VAL A 8 12.03 -23.31 -10.85
N SER A 9 11.20 -22.33 -11.14
CA SER A 9 11.62 -20.99 -11.48
C SER A 9 11.03 -19.98 -10.48
N THR A 10 11.85 -19.06 -10.01
CA THR A 10 11.37 -17.91 -9.24
C THR A 10 10.98 -16.81 -10.21
N VAL A 11 9.75 -16.32 -10.08
CA VAL A 11 9.24 -15.17 -10.83
C VAL A 11 9.09 -14.00 -9.87
N ARG A 12 9.70 -12.88 -10.20
CA ARG A 12 9.62 -11.65 -9.39
C ARG A 12 9.73 -10.43 -10.27
N THR A 13 9.34 -9.28 -9.74
CA THR A 13 9.61 -7.99 -10.37
C THR A 13 11.13 -7.74 -10.41
N ASP A 14 11.65 -7.31 -11.54
CA ASP A 14 13.06 -6.92 -11.66
C ASP A 14 13.24 -5.49 -11.12
N TYR A 15 14.01 -5.37 -10.05
CA TYR A 15 14.31 -4.10 -9.41
C TYR A 15 15.73 -3.65 -9.76
N SER A 16 15.82 -2.45 -10.31
CA SER A 16 17.10 -1.74 -10.48
C SER A 16 17.39 -0.85 -9.25
N GLY A 17 18.65 -0.45 -9.08
CA GLY A 17 19.03 0.52 -8.05
C GLY A 17 18.88 0.01 -6.62
N ASN A 18 19.28 -1.23 -6.37
CA ASN A 18 19.15 -1.85 -5.06
C ASN A 18 20.09 -1.22 -4.03
N ALA A 19 19.56 -0.92 -2.84
CA ALA A 19 20.38 -0.56 -1.69
C ALA A 19 21.26 -1.72 -1.25
N SER A 20 22.42 -1.39 -0.70
CA SER A 20 23.30 -2.35 -0.03
C SER A 20 23.60 -1.89 1.39
N PHE A 21 23.71 -2.84 2.30
CA PHE A 21 24.05 -2.59 3.68
C PHE A 21 24.95 -3.71 4.19
N ALA A 22 25.99 -3.34 4.93
CA ALA A 22 26.84 -4.27 5.67
C ALA A 22 27.42 -3.55 6.88
N CYS A 23 27.47 -4.24 8.02
CA CYS A 23 28.10 -3.77 9.24
C CYS A 23 28.72 -4.95 10.00
N SER A 24 29.37 -4.68 11.12
CA SER A 24 29.98 -5.70 11.97
C SER A 24 28.99 -6.52 12.80
N ASP A 25 27.73 -6.12 12.85
CA ASP A 25 26.67 -6.82 13.57
C ASP A 25 25.96 -7.77 12.58
N GLU A 26 26.04 -9.07 12.85
CA GLU A 26 25.46 -10.11 12.00
C GLU A 26 23.94 -10.10 12.02
N ASP A 27 23.30 -9.77 13.16
CA ASP A 27 21.85 -9.69 13.27
C ASP A 27 21.28 -8.54 12.40
N MET A 28 21.96 -7.41 12.40
CA MET A 28 21.57 -6.29 11.54
C MET A 28 21.69 -6.63 10.05
N ASN A 29 22.74 -7.35 9.67
CA ASN A 29 22.89 -7.84 8.29
C ASN A 29 21.79 -8.84 7.92
N ALA A 30 21.42 -9.73 8.83
CA ALA A 30 20.34 -10.70 8.65
C ALA A 30 18.97 -10.02 8.54
N ILE A 31 18.68 -9.01 9.36
CA ILE A 31 17.45 -8.21 9.29
C ILE A 31 17.34 -7.50 7.93
N PHE A 32 18.43 -6.88 7.46
CA PHE A 32 18.45 -6.24 6.14
C PHE A 32 18.13 -7.25 5.02
N ALA A 33 18.78 -8.41 5.04
CA ALA A 33 18.57 -9.45 4.03
C ALA A 33 17.13 -10.00 4.07
N MET A 34 16.57 -10.22 5.25
CA MET A 34 15.21 -10.70 5.45
C MET A 34 14.19 -9.67 4.94
N THR A 35 14.35 -8.40 5.29
CA THR A 35 13.47 -7.31 4.84
C THR A 35 13.48 -7.21 3.31
N ARG A 36 14.65 -7.24 2.72
CA ARG A 36 14.81 -7.22 1.26
C ARG A 36 14.08 -8.40 0.62
N ASN A 37 14.31 -9.62 1.10
CA ASN A 37 13.67 -10.82 0.56
C ASN A 37 12.14 -10.76 0.70
N THR A 38 11.63 -10.22 1.80
CA THR A 38 10.20 -10.03 2.01
C THR A 38 9.61 -9.08 0.97
N LEU A 39 10.23 -7.91 0.76
CA LEU A 39 9.78 -6.95 -0.24
C LEU A 39 9.79 -7.54 -1.66
N GLU A 40 10.85 -8.27 -2.02
CA GLU A 40 10.94 -8.97 -3.32
C GLU A 40 9.82 -10.01 -3.47
N ALA A 41 9.51 -10.76 -2.42
CA ALA A 41 8.45 -11.78 -2.43
C ALA A 41 7.04 -11.20 -2.51
N LEU A 42 6.82 -10.00 -1.94
CA LEU A 42 5.52 -9.32 -1.93
C LEU A 42 5.25 -8.49 -3.19
N SER A 43 6.24 -8.29 -4.05
CA SER A 43 6.14 -7.39 -5.20
C SER A 43 5.97 -8.15 -6.49
N LEU A 44 4.73 -8.42 -6.84
CA LEU A 44 4.38 -9.12 -8.07
C LEU A 44 3.17 -8.43 -8.74
N GLY A 45 3.20 -8.33 -10.07
CA GLY A 45 2.06 -7.78 -10.82
C GLY A 45 1.98 -6.24 -10.83
N GLY A 46 3.03 -5.54 -10.39
CA GLY A 46 3.10 -4.08 -10.47
C GLY A 46 2.58 -3.34 -9.24
N TYR A 47 2.43 -4.03 -8.12
CA TYR A 47 2.10 -3.47 -6.80
C TYR A 47 2.71 -4.33 -5.68
N ILE A 48 2.69 -3.84 -4.46
CA ILE A 48 3.11 -4.59 -3.29
C ILE A 48 1.86 -5.17 -2.63
N VAL A 49 1.85 -6.48 -2.40
CA VAL A 49 0.74 -7.17 -1.75
C VAL A 49 0.93 -7.23 -0.24
N ASP A 50 -0.16 -7.37 0.50
CA ASP A 50 -0.19 -7.55 1.94
C ASP A 50 0.50 -8.85 2.38
N CYS A 51 0.11 -9.96 1.77
CA CYS A 51 0.67 -11.28 2.06
C CYS A 51 0.76 -12.13 0.78
N PRO A 52 1.82 -12.96 0.61
CA PRO A 52 1.99 -13.77 -0.61
C PRO A 52 1.14 -15.04 -0.60
N GLN A 53 0.51 -15.37 0.51
CA GLN A 53 -0.09 -16.69 0.75
C GLN A 53 -1.61 -16.70 0.64
N ILE A 54 -2.32 -15.67 1.11
CA ILE A 54 -3.77 -15.66 1.25
C ILE A 54 -4.40 -14.67 0.28
N GLU A 55 -4.42 -13.38 0.63
CA GLU A 55 -5.21 -12.37 -0.08
C GLU A 55 -4.52 -11.88 -1.34
N ARG A 56 -3.24 -11.58 -1.27
CA ARG A 56 -2.41 -11.09 -2.39
C ARG A 56 -2.97 -9.84 -3.05
N LEU A 57 -3.44 -8.91 -2.22
CA LEU A 57 -4.05 -7.65 -2.64
C LEU A 57 -3.15 -6.45 -2.33
N GLY A 58 -3.23 -5.42 -3.15
CA GLY A 58 -2.51 -4.17 -2.95
C GLY A 58 -3.22 -3.26 -1.96
N TYR A 59 -3.21 -3.61 -0.67
CA TYR A 59 -3.80 -2.81 0.40
C TYR A 59 -3.06 -1.50 0.61
N GLY A 60 -3.82 -0.41 0.73
CA GLY A 60 -3.26 0.92 0.95
C GLY A 60 -2.60 1.09 2.31
N GLY A 61 -3.12 0.44 3.35
CA GLY A 61 -2.52 0.45 4.69
C GLY A 61 -1.14 -0.19 4.72
N ASP A 62 -1.02 -1.37 4.10
CA ASP A 62 0.26 -2.09 3.94
C ASP A 62 1.23 -1.29 3.07
N GLY A 63 0.70 -0.69 2.00
CA GLY A 63 1.45 0.23 1.15
C GLY A 63 2.01 1.42 1.92
N ASN A 64 1.20 2.05 2.78
CA ASN A 64 1.63 3.14 3.65
C ASN A 64 2.73 2.71 4.63
N ALA A 65 2.51 1.61 5.33
CA ALA A 65 3.46 1.09 6.32
C ALA A 65 4.81 0.71 5.70
N SER A 66 4.81 0.21 4.47
CA SER A 66 6.01 -0.27 3.78
C SER A 66 6.67 0.74 2.85
N ALA A 67 5.99 1.82 2.46
CA ALA A 67 6.44 2.73 1.39
C ALA A 67 7.85 3.30 1.59
N VAL A 68 8.17 3.76 2.80
CA VAL A 68 9.49 4.32 3.10
C VAL A 68 10.57 3.26 2.96
N THR A 69 10.36 2.10 3.57
CA THR A 69 11.30 0.98 3.52
C THR A 69 11.49 0.48 2.09
N ALA A 70 10.40 0.19 1.40
CA ALA A 70 10.43 -0.35 0.04
C ALA A 70 11.17 0.58 -0.93
N GLN A 71 10.88 1.87 -0.89
CA GLN A 71 11.51 2.87 -1.76
C GLN A 71 12.95 3.21 -1.35
N THR A 72 13.35 2.88 -0.13
CA THR A 72 14.76 2.97 0.30
C THR A 72 15.57 1.80 -0.22
N PHE A 73 14.97 0.60 -0.23
CA PHE A 73 15.66 -0.62 -0.68
C PHE A 73 15.81 -0.70 -2.21
N PHE A 74 14.84 -0.18 -2.96
CA PHE A 74 14.77 -0.34 -4.41
C PHE A 74 14.36 0.94 -5.10
N ASN A 75 14.75 1.09 -6.36
CA ASN A 75 14.17 2.13 -7.21
C ASN A 75 12.77 1.69 -7.67
N LEU A 76 11.75 2.07 -6.92
CA LEU A 76 10.36 1.69 -7.15
C LEU A 76 9.53 2.76 -7.87
N ALA A 77 10.11 3.84 -8.37
CA ALA A 77 9.36 4.86 -9.08
C ALA A 77 8.47 4.29 -10.22
N PRO A 78 8.96 3.36 -11.07
CA PRO A 78 8.11 2.75 -12.09
C PRO A 78 6.97 1.89 -11.52
N LEU A 79 7.21 1.15 -10.43
CA LEU A 79 6.18 0.34 -9.77
C LEU A 79 5.08 1.25 -9.18
N TYR A 80 5.46 2.30 -8.47
CA TYR A 80 4.51 3.25 -7.90
C TYR A 80 3.74 4.03 -8.98
N MET A 81 4.37 4.33 -10.11
CA MET A 81 3.67 4.94 -11.25
C MET A 81 2.54 4.04 -11.76
N ASN A 82 2.79 2.75 -11.88
CA ASN A 82 1.80 1.76 -12.28
C ASN A 82 0.72 1.58 -11.19
N TRP A 83 1.14 1.47 -9.93
CA TRP A 83 0.21 1.23 -8.83
C TRP A 83 -0.71 2.42 -8.57
N MET A 84 -0.20 3.66 -8.64
CA MET A 84 -1.03 4.86 -8.50
C MET A 84 -2.01 5.03 -9.67
N GLN A 85 -1.70 4.49 -10.86
CA GLN A 85 -2.69 4.40 -11.93
C GLN A 85 -3.86 3.51 -11.52
N ALA A 86 -3.60 2.33 -10.96
CA ALA A 86 -4.65 1.44 -10.47
C ALA A 86 -5.51 2.10 -9.36
N TRP A 87 -4.89 2.88 -8.45
CA TRP A 87 -5.62 3.67 -7.46
C TRP A 87 -6.53 4.71 -8.12
N SER A 88 -6.02 5.45 -9.09
CA SER A 88 -6.80 6.43 -9.86
C SER A 88 -7.99 5.79 -10.57
N ASP A 89 -7.78 4.63 -11.19
CA ASP A 89 -8.81 3.89 -11.93
C ASP A 89 -9.92 3.35 -11.02
N CYS A 90 -9.62 3.14 -9.73
CA CYS A 90 -10.58 2.68 -8.73
C CYS A 90 -11.35 3.82 -8.05
N GLN A 91 -11.02 5.10 -8.32
CA GLN A 91 -11.71 6.22 -7.69
C GLN A 91 -13.14 6.35 -8.20
N ARG A 92 -14.08 6.46 -7.27
CA ARG A 92 -15.50 6.64 -7.54
C ARG A 92 -15.81 8.07 -7.98
N GLU A 93 -17.00 8.25 -8.55
CA GLU A 93 -17.48 9.56 -8.95
C GLU A 93 -17.62 10.56 -7.79
N ASP A 94 -17.95 10.08 -6.59
CA ASP A 94 -18.03 10.89 -5.38
C ASP A 94 -16.67 11.19 -4.72
N GLY A 95 -15.59 10.60 -5.24
CA GLY A 95 -14.24 10.75 -4.71
C GLY A 95 -13.79 9.62 -3.78
N GLY A 96 -14.70 8.74 -3.37
CA GLY A 96 -14.39 7.61 -2.51
C GLY A 96 -13.35 6.67 -3.12
N MET A 97 -12.55 6.06 -2.25
CA MET A 97 -11.48 5.13 -2.61
C MET A 97 -11.67 3.78 -1.94
N PRO A 98 -11.26 2.68 -2.57
CA PRO A 98 -11.27 1.36 -1.94
C PRO A 98 -10.11 1.18 -0.95
N HIS A 99 -10.07 0.03 -0.26
CA HIS A 99 -8.93 -0.37 0.57
C HIS A 99 -7.71 -0.83 -0.24
N THR A 100 -7.97 -1.35 -1.43
CA THR A 100 -6.97 -1.98 -2.30
C THR A 100 -7.05 -1.41 -3.70
N ALA A 101 -5.94 -1.43 -4.40
CA ALA A 101 -5.92 -1.24 -5.84
C ALA A 101 -4.91 -2.22 -6.47
N PRO A 102 -5.33 -3.01 -7.47
CA PRO A 102 -6.72 -3.14 -7.98
C PRO A 102 -7.74 -3.58 -6.91
N ASN A 103 -9.01 -3.26 -7.10
CA ASN A 103 -10.06 -3.56 -6.13
C ASN A 103 -11.04 -4.65 -6.62
N PRO A 104 -10.80 -5.93 -6.33
CA PRO A 104 -11.65 -7.02 -6.80
C PRO A 104 -12.94 -7.20 -6.00
N TYR A 105 -13.05 -6.59 -4.80
CA TYR A 105 -14.14 -6.91 -3.85
C TYR A 105 -15.06 -5.74 -3.51
N THR A 106 -14.91 -4.59 -4.12
CA THR A 106 -15.70 -3.39 -3.81
C THR A 106 -15.75 -3.08 -2.31
N ALA A 107 -14.59 -3.11 -1.66
CA ALA A 107 -14.45 -2.79 -0.24
C ALA A 107 -13.65 -1.49 -0.06
N GLY A 108 -14.06 -0.65 0.87
CA GLY A 108 -13.43 0.64 1.15
C GLY A 108 -13.78 1.14 2.55
N GLY A 109 -13.15 2.22 2.97
CA GLY A 109 -13.32 2.85 4.27
C GLY A 109 -12.04 2.86 5.10
N GLY A 110 -11.86 3.94 5.87
CA GLY A 110 -10.65 4.20 6.61
C GLY A 110 -9.63 5.05 5.83
N PRO A 111 -9.28 6.22 6.35
CA PRO A 111 -8.47 7.19 5.62
C PRO A 111 -7.05 6.72 5.36
N TYR A 112 -6.49 5.92 6.26
CA TYR A 112 -5.12 5.41 6.15
C TYR A 112 -4.95 4.43 4.98
N TRP A 113 -5.95 3.58 4.72
CA TRP A 113 -5.98 2.67 3.58
C TRP A 113 -6.35 3.38 2.29
N CYS A 114 -7.49 4.07 2.33
CA CYS A 114 -8.09 4.66 1.12
C CYS A 114 -7.33 5.88 0.60
N GLY A 115 -6.59 6.61 1.46
CA GLY A 115 -5.81 7.79 1.09
C GLY A 115 -4.40 7.51 0.60
N PHE A 116 -4.01 6.27 0.42
CA PHE A 116 -2.63 5.85 0.12
C PHE A 116 -1.99 6.56 -1.07
N ILE A 117 -2.76 6.94 -2.08
CA ILE A 117 -2.24 7.66 -3.26
C ILE A 117 -1.48 8.95 -2.88
N ILE A 118 -1.85 9.60 -1.78
CA ILE A 118 -1.21 10.85 -1.32
C ILE A 118 0.18 10.57 -0.74
N PRO A 119 0.33 9.78 0.34
CA PRO A 119 1.64 9.52 0.92
C PRO A 119 2.55 8.72 -0.01
N ALA A 120 2.02 7.84 -0.85
CA ALA A 120 2.81 7.13 -1.86
C ALA A 120 3.47 8.08 -2.85
N SER A 121 2.71 9.04 -3.37
CA SER A 121 3.22 10.04 -4.31
C SER A 121 4.23 10.99 -3.65
N TRP A 122 3.94 11.42 -2.43
CA TRP A 122 4.86 12.24 -1.65
C TRP A 122 6.18 11.51 -1.37
N GLN A 123 6.11 10.24 -0.94
CA GLN A 123 7.29 9.45 -0.63
C GLN A 123 8.15 9.20 -1.87
N THR A 124 7.53 9.02 -3.04
CA THR A 124 8.24 8.90 -4.32
C THR A 124 9.00 10.17 -4.66
N TYR A 125 8.40 11.33 -4.42
CA TYR A 125 9.09 12.61 -4.57
C TYR A 125 10.27 12.77 -3.59
N VAL A 126 10.05 12.44 -2.32
CA VAL A 126 11.10 12.56 -1.28
C VAL A 126 12.30 11.67 -1.60
N ASN A 127 12.07 10.44 -2.05
CA ASN A 127 13.16 9.49 -2.34
C ASN A 127 13.87 9.74 -3.66
N TYR A 128 13.14 10.16 -4.69
CA TYR A 128 13.69 10.19 -6.06
C TYR A 128 13.65 11.57 -6.72
N GLY A 129 13.07 12.59 -6.08
CA GLY A 129 12.83 13.90 -6.70
C GLY A 129 11.80 13.87 -7.83
N ASP A 130 11.03 12.77 -7.95
CA ASP A 130 10.10 12.54 -9.04
C ASP A 130 8.72 13.12 -8.73
N MET A 131 8.38 14.25 -9.36
CA MET A 131 7.10 14.95 -9.16
C MET A 131 5.96 14.38 -10.01
N ARG A 132 6.24 13.49 -10.97
CA ARG A 132 5.23 13.05 -11.95
C ARG A 132 3.99 12.43 -11.33
N LEU A 133 4.12 11.72 -10.20
CA LEU A 133 2.96 11.16 -9.49
C LEU A 133 2.08 12.26 -8.90
N MET A 134 2.68 13.25 -8.24
CA MET A 134 1.93 14.37 -7.68
C MET A 134 1.24 15.19 -8.79
N GLU A 135 1.97 15.53 -9.85
CA GLU A 135 1.41 16.30 -10.96
C GLU A 135 0.26 15.57 -11.64
N ARG A 136 0.44 14.27 -11.92
CA ARG A 136 -0.55 13.47 -12.64
C ARG A 136 -1.81 13.20 -11.83
N TYR A 137 -1.65 12.89 -10.53
CA TYR A 137 -2.74 12.44 -9.69
C TYR A 137 -3.25 13.49 -8.70
N TYR A 138 -2.78 14.72 -8.79
CA TYR A 138 -3.26 15.81 -7.93
C TYR A 138 -4.80 15.99 -7.95
N PRO A 139 -5.48 15.94 -9.10
CA PRO A 139 -6.94 16.02 -9.12
C PRO A 139 -7.62 14.83 -8.39
N VAL A 140 -7.03 13.63 -8.48
CA VAL A 140 -7.51 12.44 -7.78
C VAL A 140 -7.38 12.61 -6.27
N MET A 141 -6.25 13.14 -5.82
CA MET A 141 -5.98 13.43 -4.40
C MET A 141 -6.93 14.49 -3.86
N GLN A 142 -7.14 15.58 -4.59
CA GLN A 142 -8.10 16.63 -4.21
C GLN A 142 -9.52 16.08 -4.07
N LYS A 143 -9.93 15.25 -5.00
CA LYS A 143 -11.26 14.65 -5.01
C LYS A 143 -11.45 13.70 -3.81
N TRP A 144 -10.42 12.91 -3.48
CA TRP A 144 -10.40 12.09 -2.27
C TRP A 144 -10.48 12.94 -1.00
N LEU A 145 -9.70 14.02 -0.89
CA LEU A 145 -9.76 14.91 0.27
C LEU A 145 -11.13 15.57 0.42
N GLY A 146 -11.76 15.99 -0.67
CA GLY A 146 -13.11 16.51 -0.65
C GLY A 146 -14.15 15.48 -0.20
N TYR A 147 -13.98 14.21 -0.60
CA TYR A 147 -14.80 13.11 -0.11
C TYR A 147 -14.63 12.93 1.40
N ALA A 148 -13.40 12.85 1.90
CA ALA A 148 -13.11 12.71 3.32
C ALA A 148 -13.65 13.91 4.12
N GLU A 149 -13.47 15.14 3.63
CA GLU A 149 -13.96 16.37 4.25
C GLU A 149 -15.49 16.36 4.43
N SER A 150 -16.22 15.78 3.48
CA SER A 150 -17.69 15.69 3.55
C SER A 150 -18.20 14.86 4.73
N TYR A 151 -17.35 14.06 5.37
CA TYR A 151 -17.66 13.24 6.54
C TYR A 151 -17.07 13.79 7.85
N GLN A 152 -16.54 15.01 7.83
CA GLN A 152 -16.09 15.65 9.07
C GLN A 152 -17.26 16.05 9.96
N VAL A 153 -17.10 15.82 11.26
CA VAL A 153 -18.02 16.27 12.29
C VAL A 153 -17.21 17.08 13.30
N ASP A 154 -17.59 18.33 13.52
CA ASP A 154 -16.88 19.24 14.43
C ASP A 154 -15.36 19.37 14.16
N GLY A 155 -14.98 19.34 12.89
CA GLY A 155 -13.58 19.43 12.46
C GLY A 155 -12.78 18.12 12.61
N LEU A 156 -13.41 17.04 13.02
CA LEU A 156 -12.80 15.72 13.15
C LEU A 156 -13.33 14.77 12.08
N LEU A 157 -12.44 14.00 11.48
CA LEU A 157 -12.84 12.94 10.58
C LEU A 157 -13.36 11.75 11.40
N LYS A 158 -14.65 11.52 11.29
CA LYS A 158 -15.33 10.39 11.94
C LYS A 158 -15.51 9.24 10.96
N GLN A 159 -15.79 8.07 11.50
CA GLN A 159 -16.17 6.93 10.68
C GLN A 159 -17.37 7.31 9.80
N TRP A 160 -17.20 7.18 8.48
CA TRP A 160 -18.31 7.38 7.55
C TRP A 160 -19.13 6.11 7.33
N PRO A 161 -20.44 6.24 7.09
CA PRO A 161 -21.27 5.09 6.78
C PRO A 161 -20.84 4.49 5.46
N ASN A 162 -20.46 3.23 5.48
CA ASN A 162 -19.92 2.52 4.33
C ASN A 162 -21.04 1.78 3.59
N THR A 163 -21.91 2.52 2.95
CA THR A 163 -23.10 1.95 2.30
C THR A 163 -22.82 1.24 0.99
N GLU A 164 -21.68 1.56 0.34
CA GLU A 164 -21.36 1.05 -0.99
C GLU A 164 -20.15 0.10 -1.02
N TYR A 165 -19.27 0.22 -0.05
CA TYR A 165 -18.25 -0.76 0.23
C TYR A 165 -18.75 -1.62 1.39
N ARG A 166 -18.53 -2.90 1.39
CA ARG A 166 -19.04 -3.85 2.40
C ARG A 166 -18.63 -3.53 3.85
N GLY A 167 -19.07 -2.39 4.36
CA GLY A 167 -19.10 -2.08 5.80
C GLY A 167 -17.78 -2.08 6.57
N TRP A 168 -16.62 -2.02 5.89
CA TRP A 168 -15.34 -2.01 6.56
C TRP A 168 -14.73 -0.61 6.59
N TYR A 169 -14.71 -0.04 7.77
CA TYR A 169 -13.88 1.14 8.03
C TYR A 169 -12.61 0.65 8.71
N LEU A 170 -11.52 0.53 7.96
CA LEU A 170 -10.27 -0.02 8.48
C LEU A 170 -9.51 1.06 9.26
N GLY A 171 -9.17 0.68 10.48
CA GLY A 171 -8.32 1.45 11.37
C GLY A 171 -7.03 0.73 11.69
N ASP A 172 -6.56 0.90 12.93
CA ASP A 172 -5.38 0.20 13.40
C ASP A 172 -5.57 -1.32 13.34
N TRP A 173 -4.67 -1.98 12.62
CA TRP A 173 -4.79 -3.42 12.37
C TRP A 173 -4.09 -4.20 13.46
N VAL A 174 -4.85 -5.05 14.15
CA VAL A 174 -4.35 -5.89 15.26
C VAL A 174 -3.58 -5.07 16.32
N PRO A 175 -4.21 -4.07 16.95
CA PRO A 175 -3.54 -3.28 17.98
C PRO A 175 -3.10 -4.16 19.16
N PRO A 176 -2.02 -3.80 19.88
CA PRO A 176 -1.42 -4.65 20.93
C PRO A 176 -2.35 -5.02 22.08
N MET A 177 -3.43 -4.29 22.28
CA MET A 177 -4.40 -4.48 23.36
C MET A 177 -5.49 -5.51 23.06
N GLY A 178 -5.43 -6.22 21.93
CA GLY A 178 -6.43 -7.22 21.56
C GLY A 178 -7.79 -6.67 21.16
N ILE A 179 -7.87 -5.41 20.78
CA ILE A 179 -9.06 -4.81 20.19
C ILE A 179 -9.35 -5.53 18.87
N ASN A 180 -10.60 -5.90 18.65
CA ASN A 180 -10.99 -6.54 17.41
C ASN A 180 -10.69 -5.58 16.22
N PRO A 181 -9.82 -5.94 15.26
CA PRO A 181 -9.50 -5.08 14.13
C PRO A 181 -10.70 -4.80 13.21
N GLN A 182 -11.79 -5.53 13.38
CA GLN A 182 -13.06 -5.28 12.71
C GLN A 182 -13.96 -4.32 13.52
N ASP A 183 -13.54 -3.91 14.72
CA ASP A 183 -14.23 -2.90 15.49
C ASP A 183 -13.75 -1.51 15.00
N PRO A 184 -14.63 -0.73 14.38
CA PRO A 184 -14.28 0.60 13.87
C PRO A 184 -13.94 1.64 14.94
N GLN A 185 -14.04 1.30 16.21
CA GLN A 185 -13.77 2.21 17.34
C GLN A 185 -12.29 2.48 17.58
N SER A 186 -11.40 1.83 16.83
CA SER A 186 -9.95 2.01 17.02
C SER A 186 -9.38 3.29 16.43
N ILE A 187 -10.21 4.19 15.88
CA ILE A 187 -9.76 5.45 15.24
C ILE A 187 -10.40 6.70 15.85
N ASP A 188 -10.99 6.59 16.99
CA ASP A 188 -11.52 7.79 17.69
C ASP A 188 -10.40 8.65 18.27
#